data_4b931bfffc6f6b17eaa51a4465d5b622
#
_entry.id   4b931bfffc6f6b17eaa51a4465d5b622
#
_cell.length_a   1.000
_cell.length_b   1.000
_cell.length_c   1.000
_cell.angle_alpha   90.00
_cell.angle_beta   90.00
_cell.angle_gamma   90.00
#
_symmetry.space_group_name_H-M   'P 1'
#
loop_
_entity.id
_entity.type
_entity.pdbx_description
1 polymer ?
#
loop_
_entity_poly.entity_id
_entity_poly.type
_entity_poly.pdbx_seq_one_letter_code
_entity_poly.pdbx_strand_id
1 'polypeptide(L)'
;MDELVKVWESSVRTSHDFLLEQDIRNLAPQVKAALQGVESLVVVYNDNIPAGFMGIQERKIEMLFLSPSCIGHGLGRELLNMAIRTYDAIYVDVNEQNKKAEAFYLRSGFQTFRRDETDEQGNPFPVLRMRLIEK
;
A
#
# COMPACT_ATOMS: atom_id res chain seq x y z
N MET A 1 13.99 -2.70 9.15
CA MET A 1 12.90 -1.72 8.93
C MET A 1 13.28 -0.53 8.07
N ASP A 2 14.48 0.00 8.23
CA ASP A 2 14.90 1.16 7.43
C ASP A 2 14.95 0.86 5.93
N GLU A 3 15.31 -0.37 5.56
CA GLU A 3 15.33 -0.78 4.16
C GLU A 3 13.93 -0.78 3.55
N LEU A 4 12.90 -1.16 4.32
CA LEU A 4 11.52 -1.14 3.86
C LEU A 4 11.00 0.29 3.76
N VAL A 5 11.40 1.19 4.64
CA VAL A 5 11.06 2.60 4.53
C VAL A 5 11.64 3.18 3.23
N LYS A 6 12.84 2.76 2.84
CA LYS A 6 13.44 3.19 1.56
C LYS A 6 12.65 2.68 0.37
N VAL A 7 12.13 1.44 0.43
CA VAL A 7 11.26 0.90 -0.62
C VAL A 7 9.99 1.75 -0.73
N TRP A 8 9.36 2.07 0.41
CA TRP A 8 8.20 2.94 0.44
C TRP A 8 8.50 4.30 -0.18
N GLU A 9 9.59 4.93 0.22
CA GLU A 9 9.99 6.24 -0.28
C GLU A 9 10.18 6.23 -1.80
N SER A 10 10.90 5.24 -2.31
CA SER A 10 11.11 5.09 -3.76
C SER A 10 9.78 4.90 -4.50
N SER A 11 8.87 4.11 -3.93
CA SER A 11 7.57 3.86 -4.51
C SER A 11 6.70 5.12 -4.57
N VAL A 12 6.61 5.86 -3.47
CA VAL A 12 5.76 7.06 -3.43
C VAL A 12 6.31 8.19 -4.29
N ARG A 13 7.62 8.33 -4.42
CA ARG A 13 8.23 9.33 -5.32
C ARG A 13 7.84 9.09 -6.76
N THR A 14 7.58 7.85 -7.13
CA THR A 14 7.21 7.48 -8.49
C THR A 14 5.71 7.57 -8.74
N SER A 15 4.90 7.13 -7.78
CA SER A 15 3.44 6.96 -7.95
C SER A 15 2.59 8.02 -7.26
N HIS A 16 3.16 8.77 -6.31
CA HIS A 16 2.43 9.77 -5.53
C HIS A 16 2.99 11.15 -5.80
N ASP A 17 2.84 11.63 -7.03
CA ASP A 17 3.39 12.92 -7.47
C ASP A 17 2.75 14.12 -6.76
N PHE A 18 1.62 13.92 -6.09
CA PHE A 18 0.97 14.95 -5.28
C PHE A 18 1.67 15.19 -3.93
N LEU A 19 2.60 14.31 -3.53
CA LEU A 19 3.35 14.48 -2.29
C LEU A 19 4.58 15.35 -2.52
N LEU A 20 4.75 16.34 -1.66
CA LEU A 20 5.94 17.18 -1.65
C LEU A 20 7.05 16.49 -0.83
N GLU A 21 8.29 16.90 -1.04
CA GLU A 21 9.43 16.36 -0.30
C GLU A 21 9.22 16.43 1.21
N GLN A 22 8.63 17.53 1.70
CA GLN A 22 8.34 17.69 3.12
C GLN A 22 7.31 16.66 3.61
N ASP A 23 6.32 16.35 2.78
CA ASP A 23 5.30 15.34 3.11
C ASP A 23 5.94 13.97 3.28
N ILE A 24 6.85 13.61 2.38
CA ILE A 24 7.56 12.33 2.43
C ILE A 24 8.37 12.22 3.72
N ARG A 25 9.09 13.27 4.07
CA ARG A 25 9.88 13.32 5.32
C ARG A 25 9.01 13.19 6.57
N ASN A 26 7.84 13.82 6.55
CA ASN A 26 6.93 13.78 7.68
C ASN A 26 6.27 12.40 7.83
N LEU A 27 6.02 11.72 6.72
CA LEU A 27 5.37 10.42 6.74
C LEU A 27 6.32 9.25 7.05
N ALA A 28 7.60 9.38 6.74
CA ALA A 28 8.56 8.28 6.91
C ALA A 28 8.58 7.67 8.32
N PRO A 29 8.61 8.46 9.42
CA PRO A 29 8.56 7.88 10.77
C PRO A 29 7.25 7.15 11.05
N GLN A 30 6.15 7.61 10.49
CA GLN A 30 4.84 6.98 10.65
C GLN A 30 4.80 5.64 9.92
N VAL A 31 5.38 5.57 8.72
CA VAL A 31 5.51 4.33 7.96
C VAL A 31 6.34 3.31 8.73
N LYS A 32 7.45 3.74 9.31
CA LYS A 32 8.30 2.85 10.12
C LYS A 32 7.54 2.29 11.32
N ALA A 33 6.79 3.14 12.02
CA ALA A 33 5.99 2.71 13.15
C ALA A 33 4.90 1.72 12.72
N ALA A 34 4.25 1.97 11.58
CA ALA A 34 3.23 1.08 11.04
C ALA A 34 3.82 -0.29 10.67
N LEU A 35 5.02 -0.30 10.07
CA LEU A 35 5.71 -1.55 9.73
C LEU A 35 6.02 -2.39 10.95
N GLN A 36 6.39 -1.74 12.04
CA GLN A 36 6.72 -2.43 13.30
C GLN A 36 5.49 -2.93 14.05
N GLY A 37 4.34 -2.29 13.84
CA GLY A 37 3.11 -2.59 14.57
C GLY A 37 2.10 -3.44 13.82
N VAL A 38 2.30 -3.72 12.54
CA VAL A 38 1.31 -4.46 11.76
C VAL A 38 1.32 -5.96 12.13
N GLU A 39 0.14 -6.57 12.13
CA GLU A 39 -0.06 -7.95 12.54
C GLU A 39 0.71 -8.96 11.67
N SER A 40 0.64 -8.77 10.35
CA SER A 40 1.33 -9.63 9.39
C SER A 40 2.11 -8.76 8.41
N LEU A 41 3.39 -9.04 8.27
CA LEU A 41 4.26 -8.33 7.33
C LEU A 41 4.90 -9.33 6.38
N VAL A 42 4.63 -9.15 5.08
CA VAL A 42 5.22 -9.97 4.02
C VAL A 42 6.24 -9.12 3.28
N VAL A 43 7.45 -9.62 3.13
CA VAL A 43 8.54 -8.92 2.43
C VAL A 43 8.96 -9.73 1.22
N VAL A 44 9.11 -9.05 0.08
CA VAL A 44 9.59 -9.66 -1.15
C VAL A 44 11.04 -9.26 -1.37
N TYR A 45 11.88 -10.26 -1.67
CA TYR A 45 13.29 -10.04 -1.93
C TYR A 45 13.61 -10.33 -3.40
N ASN A 46 14.49 -9.52 -3.96
CA ASN A 46 15.07 -9.73 -5.27
C ASN A 46 16.58 -9.68 -5.09
N ASP A 47 17.24 -10.83 -5.31
CA ASP A 47 18.70 -10.96 -5.10
C ASP A 47 19.13 -10.52 -3.69
N ASN A 48 18.37 -10.95 -2.68
CA ASN A 48 18.60 -10.66 -1.27
C ASN A 48 18.40 -9.18 -0.88
N ILE A 49 17.80 -8.39 -1.78
CA ILE A 49 17.50 -6.98 -1.52
C ILE A 49 15.98 -6.85 -1.41
N PRO A 50 15.44 -6.20 -0.35
CA PRO A 50 14.00 -5.97 -0.25
C PRO A 50 13.48 -5.21 -1.47
N ALA A 51 12.50 -5.78 -2.17
CA ALA A 51 11.92 -5.21 -3.38
C ALA A 51 10.48 -4.75 -3.20
N GLY A 52 9.85 -5.15 -2.12
CA GLY A 52 8.47 -4.78 -1.83
C GLY A 52 8.02 -5.34 -0.51
N PHE A 53 6.91 -4.87 -0.03
CA PHE A 53 6.33 -5.37 1.21
C PHE A 53 4.83 -5.17 1.25
N MET A 54 4.17 -5.95 2.09
CA MET A 54 2.73 -5.86 2.32
C MET A 54 2.46 -6.06 3.80
N GLY A 55 1.68 -5.17 4.39
CA GLY A 55 1.26 -5.28 5.77
C GLY A 55 -0.25 -5.51 5.86
N ILE A 56 -0.68 -6.46 6.69
CA ILE A 56 -2.07 -6.81 6.85
C ILE A 56 -2.44 -6.77 8.32
N GLN A 57 -3.57 -6.14 8.62
CA GLN A 57 -4.11 -6.00 9.96
C GLN A 57 -5.61 -6.21 9.90
N GLU A 58 -6.14 -7.19 10.65
CA GLU A 58 -7.59 -7.41 10.76
C GLU A 58 -8.31 -7.47 9.42
N ARG A 59 -7.84 -8.30 8.49
CA ARG A 59 -8.42 -8.51 7.17
C ARG A 59 -8.31 -7.28 6.25
N LYS A 60 -7.46 -6.33 6.61
CA LYS A 60 -7.24 -5.11 5.81
C LYS A 60 -5.80 -5.04 5.37
N ILE A 61 -5.60 -4.76 4.08
CA ILE A 61 -4.27 -4.46 3.56
C ILE A 61 -3.94 -3.03 3.97
N GLU A 62 -3.05 -2.90 4.94
CA GLU A 62 -2.64 -1.59 5.46
C GLU A 62 -1.56 -0.95 4.59
N MET A 63 -0.72 -1.78 3.99
CA MET A 63 0.39 -1.33 3.17
C MET A 63 0.66 -2.34 2.06
N LEU A 64 0.95 -1.84 0.86
CA LEU A 64 1.41 -2.66 -0.26
C LEU A 64 2.24 -1.75 -1.18
N PHE A 65 3.55 -1.89 -1.10
CA PHE A 65 4.47 -1.06 -1.87
C PHE A 65 5.53 -1.91 -2.55
N LEU A 66 5.85 -1.54 -3.78
CA LEU A 66 6.89 -2.19 -4.58
C LEU A 66 7.94 -1.19 -4.99
N SER A 67 9.19 -1.63 -5.04
CA SER A 67 10.24 -0.85 -5.64
C SER A 67 9.86 -0.55 -7.10
N PRO A 68 10.11 0.67 -7.60
CA PRO A 68 9.74 1.02 -8.99
C PRO A 68 10.28 0.04 -10.03
N SER A 69 11.46 -0.52 -9.81
CA SER A 69 12.06 -1.49 -10.74
C SER A 69 11.30 -2.81 -10.82
N CYS A 70 10.43 -3.08 -9.84
CA CYS A 70 9.67 -4.33 -9.77
C CYS A 70 8.22 -4.18 -10.23
N ILE A 71 7.79 -2.95 -10.53
CA ILE A 71 6.43 -2.69 -11.02
C ILE A 71 6.29 -3.22 -12.45
N GLY A 72 5.14 -3.83 -12.75
CA GLY A 72 4.86 -4.36 -14.08
C GLY A 72 5.26 -5.79 -14.31
N HIS A 73 5.77 -6.48 -13.28
CA HIS A 73 6.18 -7.89 -13.38
C HIS A 73 5.19 -8.86 -12.71
N GLY A 74 3.97 -8.40 -12.43
CA GLY A 74 2.95 -9.26 -11.82
C GLY A 74 3.10 -9.46 -10.32
N LEU A 75 4.09 -8.87 -9.70
CA LEU A 75 4.38 -9.07 -8.28
C LEU A 75 3.30 -8.50 -7.37
N GLY A 76 2.74 -7.34 -7.73
CA GLY A 76 1.63 -6.75 -6.97
C GLY A 76 0.42 -7.67 -6.95
N ARG A 77 0.09 -8.28 -8.08
CA ARG A 77 -1.01 -9.23 -8.18
C ARG A 77 -0.75 -10.48 -7.34
N GLU A 78 0.47 -10.99 -7.33
CA GLU A 78 0.83 -12.15 -6.52
C GLU A 78 0.68 -11.85 -5.03
N LEU A 79 1.13 -10.68 -4.60
CA LEU A 79 0.97 -10.26 -3.21
C LEU A 79 -0.50 -10.09 -2.84
N LEU A 80 -1.29 -9.48 -3.72
CA LEU A 80 -2.73 -9.30 -3.48
C LEU A 80 -3.45 -10.65 -3.39
N ASN A 81 -3.13 -11.59 -4.26
CA ASN A 81 -3.70 -12.94 -4.20
C ASN A 81 -3.34 -13.63 -2.90
N MET A 82 -2.10 -13.47 -2.42
CA MET A 82 -1.68 -14.02 -1.14
C MET A 82 -2.47 -13.37 0.01
N ALA A 83 -2.66 -12.06 -0.03
CA ALA A 83 -3.44 -11.37 0.99
C ALA A 83 -4.86 -11.93 1.08
N ILE A 84 -5.51 -12.12 -0.04
CA ILE A 84 -6.89 -12.62 -0.09
C ILE A 84 -6.96 -14.07 0.34
N ARG A 85 -6.11 -14.94 -0.20
CA ARG A 85 -6.19 -16.40 0.00
C ARG A 85 -5.60 -16.84 1.34
N THR A 86 -4.45 -16.28 1.72
CA THR A 86 -3.73 -16.73 2.92
C THR A 86 -4.14 -15.95 4.15
N TYR A 87 -4.37 -14.65 4.01
CA TYR A 87 -4.65 -13.76 5.14
C TYR A 87 -6.10 -13.30 5.21
N ASP A 88 -6.94 -13.77 4.28
CA ASP A 88 -8.37 -13.45 4.24
C ASP A 88 -8.65 -11.94 4.21
N ALA A 89 -7.82 -11.20 3.51
CA ALA A 89 -7.96 -9.75 3.38
C ALA A 89 -9.13 -9.41 2.47
N ILE A 90 -9.97 -8.48 2.91
CA ILE A 90 -11.11 -8.00 2.12
C ILE A 90 -11.22 -6.48 2.07
N TYR A 91 -10.37 -5.77 2.78
CA TYR A 91 -10.39 -4.30 2.81
C TYR A 91 -9.06 -3.71 2.40
N VAL A 92 -9.11 -2.54 1.78
CA VAL A 92 -7.93 -1.72 1.48
C VAL A 92 -8.34 -0.26 1.44
N ASP A 93 -7.46 0.62 1.89
CA ASP A 93 -7.62 2.06 1.76
C ASP A 93 -6.66 2.56 0.70
N VAL A 94 -7.17 3.38 -0.23
CA VAL A 94 -6.39 3.89 -1.35
C VAL A 94 -6.47 5.40 -1.35
N ASN A 95 -5.33 6.06 -1.49
CA ASN A 95 -5.33 7.50 -1.68
C ASN A 95 -6.00 7.82 -3.02
N GLU A 96 -7.01 8.69 -3.00
CA GLU A 96 -7.79 9.04 -4.19
C GLU A 96 -6.93 9.58 -5.33
N GLN A 97 -5.84 10.25 -4.99
CA GLN A 97 -4.94 10.85 -5.97
C GLN A 97 -4.01 9.82 -6.63
N ASN A 98 -3.93 8.62 -6.06
CA ASN A 98 -3.17 7.52 -6.64
C ASN A 98 -4.07 6.70 -7.58
N LYS A 99 -4.23 7.19 -8.81
CA LYS A 99 -5.13 6.59 -9.80
C LYS A 99 -4.70 5.20 -10.23
N LYS A 100 -3.41 4.92 -10.24
CA LYS A 100 -2.91 3.59 -10.62
C LYS A 100 -3.28 2.54 -9.58
N ALA A 101 -3.17 2.88 -8.30
CA ALA A 101 -3.56 1.98 -7.23
C ALA A 101 -5.07 1.75 -7.25
N GLU A 102 -5.86 2.80 -7.41
CA GLU A 102 -7.31 2.67 -7.51
C GLU A 102 -7.69 1.70 -8.64
N ALA A 103 -7.12 1.91 -9.84
CA ALA A 103 -7.38 1.04 -10.98
C ALA A 103 -6.96 -0.40 -10.72
N PHE A 104 -5.82 -0.60 -10.07
CA PHE A 104 -5.33 -1.94 -9.73
C PHE A 104 -6.32 -2.68 -8.83
N TYR A 105 -6.82 -2.04 -7.78
CA TYR A 105 -7.77 -2.68 -6.88
C TYR A 105 -9.15 -2.88 -7.53
N LEU A 106 -9.60 -1.93 -8.35
CA LEU A 106 -10.86 -2.09 -9.08
C LEU A 106 -10.80 -3.31 -10.01
N ARG A 107 -9.70 -3.49 -10.75
CA ARG A 107 -9.53 -4.65 -11.61
C ARG A 107 -9.46 -5.97 -10.84
N SER A 108 -9.10 -5.89 -9.57
CA SER A 108 -8.94 -7.07 -8.72
C SER A 108 -10.22 -7.45 -7.96
N GLY A 109 -11.31 -6.73 -8.20
CA GLY A 109 -12.60 -7.05 -7.59
C GLY A 109 -12.97 -6.23 -6.38
N PHE A 110 -12.21 -5.19 -6.06
CA PHE A 110 -12.54 -4.27 -4.98
C PHE A 110 -13.43 -3.15 -5.50
N GLN A 111 -14.29 -2.63 -4.64
CA GLN A 111 -15.12 -1.47 -4.93
C GLN A 111 -15.07 -0.49 -3.77
N THR A 112 -15.14 0.79 -4.09
CA THR A 112 -15.19 1.85 -3.09
C THR A 112 -16.56 1.88 -2.44
N PHE A 113 -16.61 1.81 -1.12
CA PHE A 113 -17.86 1.91 -0.39
C PHE A 113 -17.95 3.18 0.47
N ARG A 114 -16.83 3.89 0.62
CA ARG A 114 -16.78 5.13 1.40
C ARG A 114 -15.59 5.97 0.96
N ARG A 115 -15.72 7.29 1.03
CA ARG A 115 -14.66 8.23 0.76
C ARG A 115 -14.54 9.18 1.94
N ASP A 116 -13.33 9.36 2.45
CA ASP A 116 -13.04 10.36 3.47
C ASP A 116 -12.19 11.47 2.83
N GLU A 117 -12.49 12.72 3.17
CA GLU A 117 -11.80 13.87 2.56
C GLU A 117 -10.38 14.07 3.07
N THR A 118 -10.07 13.50 4.22
CA THR A 118 -8.73 13.59 4.82
C THR A 118 -8.23 12.19 5.17
N ASP A 119 -6.91 12.06 5.31
CA ASP A 119 -6.34 10.83 5.85
C ASP A 119 -6.56 10.76 7.37
N GLU A 120 -6.06 9.72 8.01
CA GLU A 120 -6.29 9.47 9.43
C GLU A 120 -5.60 10.47 10.35
N GLN A 121 -4.60 11.19 9.83
CA GLN A 121 -3.93 12.25 10.57
C GLN A 121 -4.51 13.63 10.27
N GLY A 122 -5.60 13.70 9.48
CA GLY A 122 -6.24 14.95 9.14
C GLY A 122 -5.58 15.73 8.01
N ASN A 123 -4.64 15.12 7.30
CA ASN A 123 -4.00 15.74 6.14
C ASN A 123 -4.96 15.78 4.95
N PRO A 124 -4.84 16.77 4.03
CA PRO A 124 -5.77 16.92 2.90
C PRO A 124 -5.49 15.93 1.77
N PHE A 125 -5.46 14.66 2.10
CA PHE A 125 -5.27 13.56 1.14
C PHE A 125 -6.51 12.65 1.22
N PRO A 126 -7.48 12.83 0.30
CA PRO A 126 -8.69 12.01 0.32
C PRO A 126 -8.39 10.52 0.20
N VAL A 127 -9.13 9.73 0.95
CA VAL A 127 -8.94 8.28 1.01
C VAL A 127 -10.20 7.56 0.55
N LEU A 128 -10.02 6.61 -0.36
CA LEU A 128 -11.08 5.71 -0.81
C LEU A 128 -11.02 4.44 0.03
N ARG A 129 -12.12 4.11 0.69
CA ARG A 129 -12.25 2.87 1.46
C ARG A 129 -12.85 1.83 0.54
N MET A 130 -12.11 0.77 0.27
CA MET A 130 -12.50 -0.24 -0.70
C MET A 130 -12.69 -1.60 -0.06
N ARG A 131 -13.57 -2.40 -0.63
CA ARG A 131 -13.88 -3.74 -0.15
C ARG A 131 -13.93 -4.72 -1.32
N LEU A 132 -13.40 -5.92 -1.09
CA LEU A 132 -13.46 -7.00 -2.07
C LEU A 132 -14.90 -7.48 -2.21
N ILE A 133 -15.42 -7.46 -3.44
CA ILE A 133 -16.79 -7.89 -3.73
C ILE A 133 -16.82 -9.38 -4.11
N GLU A 134 -15.79 -9.83 -4.86
CA GLU A 134 -15.69 -11.22 -5.30
C GLU A 134 -14.28 -11.74 -5.01
N LYS A 135 -14.24 -12.96 -4.48
CA LYS A 135 -12.98 -13.66 -4.28
C LYS A 135 -12.57 -14.47 -5.50
#